data_5e190b772620b2260d2894abf7c4460a
#
_entry.id   5e190b772620b2260d2894abf7c4460a
#
_cell.length_a   1.000
_cell.length_b   1.000
_cell.length_c   1.000
_cell.angle_alpha   90.00
_cell.angle_beta   90.00
_cell.angle_gamma   90.00
#
_symmetry.space_group_name_H-M   'P 1'
#
loop_
_entity.id
_entity.type
_entity.pdbx_description
1 polymer ?
#
loop_
_entity_poly.entity_id
_entity_poly.type
_entity_poly.pdbx_seq_one_letter_code
_entity_poly.pdbx_strand_id
1 'polypeptide(L)'
;SGRKHLSKKFPKYKITKKYIRNNMDYDVIVVGGGHAGIEASLASARMGKKTLLITMLVEQIGAASCNPAVGGLAKGHLVRELDAIGGEMGLCTDTAGIQFRILNASKGAAVQGSRAQIDMDRYREYMRKVCHNTPNLEVYQDEVSSLLVNDKNEVYGVKTKLTEQFTSKKVIITTGTFMRGLIHIGENRYDAGRAWELPSSTLSIQLKELGLNVGRLKTGT
;
A
#
# COMPACT_ATOMS: atom_id res chain seq x y z
N SER A 1 58.33 -19.84 23.03
CA SER A 1 57.49 -18.78 22.41
C SER A 1 56.06 -19.27 22.29
N GLY A 2 55.26 -19.07 23.35
CA GLY A 2 53.92 -19.58 23.48
C GLY A 2 52.88 -18.55 23.04
N ARG A 3 52.10 -18.86 22.01
CA ARG A 3 50.89 -18.08 21.66
C ARG A 3 49.76 -18.54 22.52
N LYS A 4 49.36 -17.73 23.50
CA LYS A 4 48.09 -17.92 24.27
C LYS A 4 46.90 -17.61 23.35
N HIS A 5 46.08 -18.60 22.99
CA HIS A 5 44.81 -18.43 22.38
C HIS A 5 43.84 -17.78 23.38
N LEU A 6 43.54 -16.52 23.19
CA LEU A 6 42.45 -15.83 23.86
C LEU A 6 41.14 -16.21 23.18
N SER A 7 40.45 -17.22 23.66
CA SER A 7 39.06 -17.50 23.29
C SER A 7 38.16 -16.45 23.97
N LYS A 8 37.87 -15.36 23.30
CA LYS A 8 36.81 -14.44 23.72
C LYS A 8 35.46 -15.16 23.57
N LYS A 9 34.92 -15.65 24.68
CA LYS A 9 33.53 -16.11 24.77
C LYS A 9 32.64 -14.86 24.53
N PHE A 10 32.05 -14.78 23.38
CA PHE A 10 30.95 -13.80 23.14
C PHE A 10 29.80 -14.13 24.10
N PRO A 11 29.21 -13.14 24.81
CA PRO A 11 28.06 -13.39 25.62
C PRO A 11 26.94 -13.92 24.74
N LYS A 12 26.40 -15.10 25.10
CA LYS A 12 25.18 -15.62 24.47
C LYS A 12 24.06 -14.64 24.79
N TYR A 13 23.74 -13.76 23.87
CA TYR A 13 22.52 -12.98 23.97
C TYR A 13 21.35 -13.96 24.02
N LYS A 14 20.78 -14.16 25.19
CA LYS A 14 19.44 -14.72 25.29
C LYS A 14 18.52 -13.74 24.59
N ILE A 15 18.12 -14.06 23.37
CA ILE A 15 16.97 -13.43 22.72
C ILE A 15 15.79 -13.81 23.60
N THR A 16 15.53 -12.96 24.60
CA THR A 16 14.33 -13.10 25.41
C THR A 16 13.17 -12.85 24.45
N LYS A 17 12.22 -13.79 24.44
CA LYS A 17 10.92 -13.76 23.71
C LYS A 17 10.04 -12.53 24.01
N LYS A 18 10.61 -11.38 24.30
CA LYS A 18 9.93 -10.17 24.74
C LYS A 18 9.54 -9.22 23.59
N TYR A 19 9.73 -9.67 22.33
CA TYR A 19 9.26 -8.98 21.13
C TYR A 19 8.17 -9.73 20.39
N ILE A 20 7.46 -10.66 21.05
CA ILE A 20 6.12 -10.99 20.59
C ILE A 20 5.29 -9.78 20.97
N ARG A 21 5.04 -8.88 20.02
CA ARG A 21 3.96 -7.90 20.15
C ARG A 21 2.74 -8.70 20.54
N ASN A 22 2.27 -8.53 21.77
CA ASN A 22 0.98 -9.06 22.19
C ASN A 22 -0.01 -8.66 21.11
N ASN A 23 -0.82 -9.61 20.61
CA ASN A 23 -1.84 -9.43 19.61
C ASN A 23 -2.46 -8.03 19.68
N MET A 24 -1.95 -7.11 18.86
CA MET A 24 -2.53 -5.78 18.78
C MET A 24 -3.75 -5.92 17.90
N ASP A 25 -4.92 -6.01 18.52
CA ASP A 25 -6.17 -6.04 17.77
C ASP A 25 -6.38 -4.69 17.09
N TYR A 26 -6.55 -4.73 15.78
CA TYR A 26 -6.94 -3.60 14.95
C TYR A 26 -8.41 -3.74 14.57
N ASP A 27 -9.08 -2.62 14.34
CA ASP A 27 -10.42 -2.65 13.74
C ASP A 27 -10.30 -2.92 12.23
N VAL A 28 -9.29 -2.32 11.57
CA VAL A 28 -9.05 -2.45 10.13
C VAL A 28 -7.58 -2.64 9.85
N ILE A 29 -7.24 -3.59 8.99
CA ILE A 29 -5.91 -3.71 8.38
C ILE A 29 -6.04 -3.41 6.89
N VAL A 30 -5.19 -2.52 6.37
CA VAL A 30 -5.12 -2.20 4.94
C VAL A 30 -3.79 -2.70 4.39
N VAL A 31 -3.84 -3.46 3.32
CA VAL A 31 -2.68 -4.07 2.66
C VAL A 31 -2.35 -3.31 1.38
N GLY A 32 -1.23 -2.61 1.38
CA GLY A 32 -0.73 -1.84 0.24
C GLY A 32 -0.80 -0.32 0.42
N GLY A 33 0.36 0.35 0.34
CA GLY A 33 0.52 1.80 0.51
C GLY A 33 0.35 2.63 -0.77
N GLY A 34 -0.38 2.11 -1.78
CA GLY A 34 -0.78 2.86 -2.96
C GLY A 34 -1.93 3.83 -2.68
N HIS A 35 -2.41 4.54 -3.71
CA HIS A 35 -3.46 5.55 -3.54
C HIS A 35 -4.72 5.00 -2.86
N ALA A 36 -5.21 3.86 -3.29
CA ALA A 36 -6.40 3.23 -2.70
C ALA A 36 -6.20 2.85 -1.23
N GLY A 37 -5.01 2.33 -0.88
CA GLY A 37 -4.71 1.95 0.50
C GLY A 37 -4.54 3.13 1.42
N ILE A 38 -3.93 4.22 0.96
CA ILE A 38 -3.83 5.46 1.72
C ILE A 38 -5.23 5.99 2.05
N GLU A 39 -6.09 6.13 1.05
CA GLU A 39 -7.44 6.65 1.25
C GLU A 39 -8.27 5.75 2.19
N ALA A 40 -8.20 4.43 2.02
CA ALA A 40 -8.88 3.48 2.90
C ALA A 40 -8.37 3.58 4.34
N SER A 41 -7.06 3.72 4.53
CA SER A 41 -6.43 3.82 5.84
C SER A 41 -6.80 5.13 6.54
N LEU A 42 -6.70 6.24 5.82
CA LEU A 42 -7.04 7.57 6.35
C LEU A 42 -8.53 7.66 6.70
N ALA A 43 -9.42 7.15 5.83
CA ALA A 43 -10.86 7.12 6.09
C ALA A 43 -11.16 6.33 7.37
N SER A 44 -10.62 5.11 7.49
CA SER A 44 -10.81 4.27 8.66
C SER A 44 -10.31 4.94 9.95
N ALA A 45 -9.11 5.50 9.92
CA ALA A 45 -8.50 6.16 11.06
C ALA A 45 -9.25 7.44 11.49
N ARG A 46 -9.69 8.25 10.52
CA ARG A 46 -10.50 9.46 10.75
C ARG A 46 -11.89 9.15 11.32
N MET A 47 -12.43 7.96 11.03
CA MET A 47 -13.62 7.42 11.67
C MET A 47 -13.38 6.88 13.09
N GLY A 48 -12.20 7.11 13.67
CA GLY A 48 -11.81 6.66 15.00
C GLY A 48 -11.52 5.17 15.12
N LYS A 49 -11.26 4.47 14.00
CA LYS A 49 -10.93 3.04 14.00
C LYS A 49 -9.42 2.85 14.13
N LYS A 50 -9.00 1.95 15.01
CA LYS A 50 -7.60 1.56 15.12
C LYS A 50 -7.20 0.83 13.86
N THR A 51 -6.39 1.48 13.03
CA THR A 51 -6.07 1.06 11.66
C THR A 51 -4.59 0.77 11.51
N LEU A 52 -4.26 -0.32 10.81
CA LEU A 52 -2.90 -0.67 10.42
C LEU A 52 -2.78 -0.63 8.90
N LEU A 53 -1.87 0.16 8.38
CA LEU A 53 -1.44 0.13 6.98
C LEU A 53 -0.16 -0.69 6.87
N ILE A 54 -0.21 -1.81 6.15
CA ILE A 54 0.97 -2.63 5.86
C ILE A 54 1.40 -2.39 4.41
N THR A 55 2.65 -2.02 4.22
CA THR A 55 3.23 -1.77 2.88
C THR A 55 4.62 -2.35 2.78
N MET A 56 5.01 -2.82 1.60
CA MET A 56 6.33 -3.40 1.39
C MET A 56 7.47 -2.40 1.56
N LEU A 57 7.25 -1.15 1.13
CA LEU A 57 8.23 -0.05 1.25
C LEU A 57 7.51 1.22 1.69
N VAL A 58 7.83 1.71 2.87
CA VAL A 58 7.25 2.93 3.43
C VAL A 58 7.59 4.15 2.58
N GLU A 59 8.80 4.20 2.02
CA GLU A 59 9.25 5.27 1.13
C GLU A 59 8.42 5.36 -0.17
N GLN A 60 7.72 4.31 -0.52
CA GLN A 60 6.88 4.24 -1.72
C GLN A 60 5.39 4.50 -1.46
N ILE A 61 5.03 4.89 -0.24
CA ILE A 61 3.65 5.33 0.05
C ILE A 61 3.30 6.51 -0.86
N GLY A 62 2.19 6.38 -1.60
CA GLY A 62 1.72 7.40 -2.53
C GLY A 62 2.51 7.51 -3.84
N ALA A 63 3.37 6.56 -4.17
CA ALA A 63 4.13 6.62 -5.41
C ALA A 63 3.22 6.65 -6.65
N ALA A 64 3.38 7.69 -7.47
CA ALA A 64 2.71 7.85 -8.75
C ALA A 64 3.52 7.13 -9.83
N SER A 65 3.28 5.83 -10.00
CA SER A 65 4.12 4.94 -10.79
C SER A 65 3.90 4.97 -12.30
N CYS A 66 2.86 5.67 -12.76
CA CYS A 66 2.56 5.80 -14.19
C CYS A 66 2.87 7.22 -14.65
N ASN A 67 1.85 8.02 -14.90
CA ASN A 67 2.04 9.43 -15.19
C ASN A 67 2.05 10.24 -13.89
N PRO A 68 2.93 11.24 -13.75
CA PRO A 68 2.94 12.13 -12.58
C PRO A 68 1.76 13.11 -12.64
N ALA A 69 0.55 12.58 -12.72
CA ALA A 69 -0.66 13.37 -12.89
C ALA A 69 -1.84 12.78 -12.11
N VAL A 70 -2.65 13.68 -11.57
CA VAL A 70 -3.91 13.36 -10.88
C VAL A 70 -5.07 13.97 -11.68
N GLY A 71 -6.15 13.21 -11.86
CA GLY A 71 -7.29 13.63 -12.63
C GLY A 71 -7.23 13.24 -14.10
N GLY A 72 -8.00 13.93 -14.93
CA GLY A 72 -8.27 13.59 -16.32
C GLY A 72 -9.66 12.99 -16.51
N LEU A 73 -9.96 12.52 -17.72
CA LEU A 73 -11.24 11.87 -18.00
C LEU A 73 -11.39 10.61 -17.14
N ALA A 74 -12.56 10.35 -16.59
CA ALA A 74 -12.88 9.33 -15.61
C ALA A 74 -12.14 9.48 -14.27
N LYS A 75 -10.80 9.47 -14.22
CA LYS A 75 -10.02 9.63 -12.99
C LYS A 75 -10.36 10.92 -12.24
N GLY A 76 -10.52 12.04 -12.96
CA GLY A 76 -10.89 13.33 -12.35
C GLY A 76 -12.25 13.31 -11.67
N HIS A 77 -13.21 12.55 -12.18
CA HIS A 77 -14.52 12.38 -11.56
C HIS A 77 -14.40 11.63 -10.23
N LEU A 78 -13.68 10.52 -10.23
CA LEU A 78 -13.42 9.73 -9.00
C LEU A 78 -12.66 10.53 -7.94
N VAL A 79 -11.67 11.35 -8.35
CA VAL A 79 -10.94 12.22 -7.41
C VAL A 79 -11.86 13.25 -6.77
N ARG A 80 -12.79 13.85 -7.53
CA ARG A 80 -13.76 14.79 -6.97
C ARG A 80 -14.76 14.15 -6.03
N GLU A 81 -15.25 12.95 -6.35
CA GLU A 81 -16.13 12.18 -5.46
C GLU A 81 -15.40 11.85 -4.16
N LEU A 82 -14.15 11.42 -4.26
CA LEU A 82 -13.30 11.12 -3.11
C LEU A 82 -13.05 12.36 -2.24
N ASP A 83 -12.71 13.48 -2.86
CA ASP A 83 -12.49 14.77 -2.19
C ASP A 83 -13.75 15.24 -1.44
N ALA A 84 -14.92 15.11 -2.05
CA ALA A 84 -16.21 15.47 -1.45
C ALA A 84 -16.53 14.72 -0.17
N ILE A 85 -15.98 13.52 0.03
CA ILE A 85 -16.15 12.71 1.26
C ILE A 85 -14.93 12.77 2.19
N GLY A 86 -14.00 13.72 1.97
CA GLY A 86 -12.85 13.97 2.82
C GLY A 86 -11.60 13.15 2.48
N GLY A 87 -11.44 12.75 1.21
CA GLY A 87 -10.23 12.10 0.71
C GLY A 87 -9.01 13.02 0.70
N GLU A 88 -7.83 12.44 0.68
CA GLU A 88 -6.56 13.17 0.80
C GLU A 88 -5.92 13.50 -0.56
N MET A 89 -6.29 12.77 -1.61
CA MET A 89 -5.66 12.91 -2.93
C MET A 89 -5.80 14.32 -3.52
N GLY A 90 -6.95 14.97 -3.34
CA GLY A 90 -7.19 16.35 -3.77
C GLY A 90 -6.24 17.32 -3.06
N LEU A 91 -6.20 17.30 -1.74
CA LEU A 91 -5.36 18.16 -0.90
C LEU A 91 -3.87 17.98 -1.20
N CYS A 92 -3.44 16.74 -1.34
CA CYS A 92 -2.07 16.43 -1.74
C CYS A 92 -1.74 16.96 -3.14
N THR A 93 -2.69 16.85 -4.07
CA THR A 93 -2.53 17.36 -5.43
C THR A 93 -2.39 18.88 -5.46
N ASP A 94 -3.14 19.60 -4.64
CA ASP A 94 -3.02 21.06 -4.53
C ASP A 94 -1.66 21.48 -3.98
N THR A 95 -1.09 20.67 -3.08
CA THR A 95 0.23 20.94 -2.50
C THR A 95 1.40 20.57 -3.41
N ALA A 96 1.28 19.45 -4.14
CA ALA A 96 2.34 18.90 -4.99
C ALA A 96 2.18 19.23 -6.48
N GLY A 97 1.10 19.93 -6.85
CA GLY A 97 0.79 20.27 -8.23
C GLY A 97 1.75 21.30 -8.83
N ILE A 98 2.21 21.03 -10.04
CA ILE A 98 3.08 21.93 -10.82
C ILE A 98 2.40 22.51 -12.04
N GLN A 99 1.30 21.91 -12.51
CA GLN A 99 0.49 22.41 -13.60
C GLN A 99 -0.96 21.92 -13.46
N PHE A 100 -1.91 22.82 -13.68
CA PHE A 100 -3.34 22.52 -13.62
C PHE A 100 -4.00 22.83 -14.98
N ARG A 101 -4.81 21.92 -15.48
CA ARG A 101 -5.51 22.07 -16.77
C ARG A 101 -6.91 21.48 -16.71
N ILE A 102 -7.81 22.05 -17.51
CA ILE A 102 -9.08 21.43 -17.84
C ILE A 102 -8.92 20.77 -19.20
N LEU A 103 -9.03 19.46 -19.27
CA LEU A 103 -9.04 18.71 -20.52
C LEU A 103 -10.39 18.91 -21.22
N ASN A 104 -10.35 18.92 -22.55
CA ASN A 104 -11.55 19.15 -23.38
C ASN A 104 -12.31 20.44 -23.06
N ALA A 105 -11.60 21.51 -22.68
CA ALA A 105 -12.22 22.79 -22.33
C ALA A 105 -13.12 23.38 -23.46
N SER A 106 -12.85 23.05 -24.73
CA SER A 106 -13.66 23.45 -25.90
C SER A 106 -14.86 22.51 -26.14
N LYS A 107 -15.05 21.48 -25.35
CA LYS A 107 -16.12 20.49 -25.47
C LYS A 107 -17.22 20.75 -24.45
N GLY A 108 -18.35 20.06 -24.56
CA GLY A 108 -19.42 20.13 -23.55
C GLY A 108 -18.99 19.68 -22.15
N ALA A 109 -19.65 20.20 -21.13
CA ALA A 109 -19.29 20.00 -19.73
C ALA A 109 -19.14 18.51 -19.31
N ALA A 110 -19.93 17.63 -19.91
CA ALA A 110 -19.90 16.20 -19.61
C ALA A 110 -18.56 15.50 -19.92
N VAL A 111 -17.74 16.06 -20.78
CA VAL A 111 -16.43 15.50 -21.18
C VAL A 111 -15.25 16.35 -20.70
N GLN A 112 -15.51 17.41 -19.94
CA GLN A 112 -14.45 18.20 -19.31
C GLN A 112 -13.92 17.47 -18.09
N GLY A 113 -12.60 17.45 -17.93
CA GLY A 113 -11.94 16.81 -16.78
C GLY A 113 -10.80 17.65 -16.24
N SER A 114 -10.77 17.90 -14.95
CA SER A 114 -9.64 18.53 -14.30
C SER A 114 -8.46 17.57 -14.26
N ARG A 115 -7.26 18.07 -14.58
CA ARG A 115 -6.02 17.31 -14.50
C ARG A 115 -4.91 18.19 -13.93
N ALA A 116 -4.22 17.68 -12.92
CA ALA A 116 -3.02 18.27 -12.37
C ALA A 116 -1.80 17.42 -12.71
N GLN A 117 -0.72 18.06 -13.14
CA GLN A 117 0.61 17.47 -13.16
C GLN A 117 1.21 17.66 -11.77
N ILE A 118 1.82 16.65 -11.22
CA ILE A 118 2.36 16.68 -9.86
C ILE A 118 3.88 16.43 -9.83
N ASP A 119 4.55 17.03 -8.85
CA ASP A 119 5.87 16.63 -8.44
C ASP A 119 5.74 15.31 -7.65
N MET A 120 6.31 14.23 -8.18
CA MET A 120 6.16 12.88 -7.59
C MET A 120 6.81 12.76 -6.22
N ASP A 121 7.91 13.45 -5.99
CA ASP A 121 8.64 13.38 -4.71
C ASP A 121 7.90 14.13 -3.63
N ARG A 122 7.43 15.35 -3.93
CA ARG A 122 6.56 16.12 -3.02
C ARG A 122 5.26 15.40 -2.70
N TYR A 123 4.66 14.76 -3.69
CA TYR A 123 3.43 13.98 -3.50
C TYR A 123 3.64 12.81 -2.55
N ARG A 124 4.72 12.03 -2.73
CA ARG A 124 5.07 10.92 -1.83
C ARG A 124 5.39 11.40 -0.43
N GLU A 125 6.20 12.45 -0.31
CA GLU A 125 6.55 13.04 0.99
C GLU A 125 5.31 13.49 1.76
N TYR A 126 4.41 14.20 1.09
CA TYR A 126 3.14 14.64 1.67
C TYR A 126 2.30 13.44 2.16
N MET A 127 2.04 12.46 1.31
CA MET A 127 1.22 11.29 1.64
C MET A 127 1.82 10.49 2.79
N ARG A 128 3.13 10.26 2.77
CA ARG A 128 3.84 9.58 3.86
C ARG A 128 3.70 10.34 5.17
N LYS A 129 3.91 11.65 5.15
CA LYS A 129 3.76 12.52 6.33
C LYS A 129 2.34 12.47 6.90
N VAL A 130 1.34 12.52 6.06
CA VAL A 130 -0.07 12.42 6.48
C VAL A 130 -0.36 11.06 7.11
N CYS A 131 0.07 9.95 6.49
CA CYS A 131 -0.12 8.62 7.04
C CYS A 131 0.52 8.46 8.43
N HIS A 132 1.74 8.98 8.62
CA HIS A 132 2.44 8.87 9.91
C HIS A 132 1.87 9.76 11.01
N ASN A 133 1.26 10.89 10.65
CA ASN A 133 0.74 11.86 11.63
C ASN A 133 -0.77 11.73 11.88
N THR A 134 -1.47 10.84 11.18
CA THR A 134 -2.90 10.65 11.39
C THR A 134 -3.14 9.83 12.66
N PRO A 135 -3.91 10.35 13.64
CA PRO A 135 -4.30 9.60 14.82
C PRO A 135 -5.01 8.28 14.44
N ASN A 136 -4.84 7.24 15.25
CA ASN A 136 -5.39 5.89 15.04
C ASN A 136 -4.84 5.13 13.82
N LEU A 137 -3.87 5.68 13.08
CA LEU A 137 -3.20 5.00 11.98
C LEU A 137 -1.78 4.61 12.36
N GLU A 138 -1.50 3.33 12.28
CA GLU A 138 -0.14 2.78 12.38
C GLU A 138 0.32 2.33 10.99
N VAL A 139 1.58 2.60 10.65
CA VAL A 139 2.21 2.17 9.40
C VAL A 139 3.26 1.11 9.71
N TYR A 140 3.18 -0.03 9.02
CA TYR A 140 4.11 -1.14 9.20
C TYR A 140 4.72 -1.56 7.86
N GLN A 141 6.03 -1.73 7.84
CA GLN A 141 6.74 -2.15 6.62
C GLN A 141 6.96 -3.65 6.62
N ASP A 142 6.22 -4.36 5.80
CA ASP A 142 6.42 -5.76 5.47
C ASP A 142 5.53 -6.16 4.25
N GLU A 143 5.75 -7.36 3.74
CA GLU A 143 4.90 -7.99 2.73
C GLU A 143 3.86 -8.88 3.42
N VAL A 144 2.57 -8.66 3.14
CA VAL A 144 1.53 -9.59 3.58
C VAL A 144 1.57 -10.84 2.70
N SER A 145 1.86 -11.97 3.31
CA SER A 145 2.00 -13.27 2.64
C SER A 145 0.69 -14.06 2.61
N SER A 146 -0.17 -13.91 3.62
CA SER A 146 -1.43 -14.62 3.70
C SER A 146 -2.43 -13.93 4.63
N LEU A 147 -3.72 -14.26 4.44
CA LEU A 147 -4.80 -13.96 5.37
C LEU A 147 -4.83 -15.02 6.48
N LEU A 148 -5.18 -14.60 7.68
CA LEU A 148 -5.55 -15.49 8.77
C LEU A 148 -7.04 -15.76 8.66
N VAL A 149 -7.40 -17.04 8.46
CA VAL A 149 -8.79 -17.49 8.24
C VAL A 149 -9.10 -18.57 9.27
N ASN A 150 -10.28 -18.49 9.87
CA ASN A 150 -10.74 -19.49 10.83
C ASN A 150 -11.49 -20.65 10.12
N ASP A 151 -11.89 -21.66 10.89
CA ASP A 151 -12.59 -22.85 10.39
C ASP A 151 -13.98 -22.53 9.75
N LYS A 152 -14.49 -21.30 9.97
CA LYS A 152 -15.75 -20.82 9.38
C LYS A 152 -15.51 -20.01 8.10
N ASN A 153 -14.29 -20.00 7.57
CA ASN A 153 -13.87 -19.15 6.44
C ASN A 153 -13.99 -17.64 6.70
N GLU A 154 -13.92 -17.20 7.97
CA GLU A 154 -13.90 -15.78 8.30
C GLU A 154 -12.45 -15.30 8.42
N VAL A 155 -12.14 -14.19 7.75
CA VAL A 155 -10.84 -13.52 7.86
C VAL A 155 -10.79 -12.75 9.18
N TYR A 156 -9.74 -13.03 9.99
CA TYR A 156 -9.54 -12.36 11.27
C TYR A 156 -8.18 -11.67 11.39
N GLY A 157 -7.44 -11.55 10.29
CA GLY A 157 -6.15 -10.88 10.28
C GLY A 157 -5.28 -11.22 9.08
N VAL A 158 -4.01 -10.91 9.20
CA VAL A 158 -2.99 -11.16 8.17
C VAL A 158 -1.71 -11.71 8.79
N LYS A 159 -0.96 -12.47 7.99
CA LYS A 159 0.40 -12.89 8.29
C LYS A 159 1.35 -12.26 7.29
N THR A 160 2.49 -11.77 7.77
CA THR A 160 3.52 -11.16 6.95
C THR A 160 4.61 -12.15 6.54
N LYS A 161 5.46 -11.74 5.63
CA LYS A 161 6.61 -12.54 5.17
C LYS A 161 7.66 -12.74 6.25
N LEU A 162 7.83 -11.76 7.13
CA LEU A 162 8.70 -11.85 8.32
C LEU A 162 8.04 -12.61 9.47
N THR A 163 6.92 -13.31 9.21
CA THR A 163 6.19 -14.19 10.14
C THR A 163 5.39 -13.48 11.24
N GLU A 164 5.30 -12.15 11.23
CA GLU A 164 4.42 -11.42 12.13
C GLU A 164 2.95 -11.68 11.81
N GLN A 165 2.12 -11.70 12.83
CA GLN A 165 0.67 -11.86 12.69
C GLN A 165 -0.04 -10.67 13.33
N PHE A 166 -0.98 -10.11 12.62
CA PHE A 166 -1.82 -9.02 13.08
C PHE A 166 -3.28 -9.41 12.94
N THR A 167 -4.04 -9.25 14.02
CA THR A 167 -5.48 -9.55 14.02
C THR A 167 -6.31 -8.31 13.78
N SER A 168 -7.43 -8.46 13.10
CA SER A 168 -8.38 -7.37 12.85
C SER A 168 -9.78 -7.88 12.53
N LYS A 169 -10.77 -6.99 12.71
CA LYS A 169 -12.15 -7.27 12.32
C LYS A 169 -12.38 -7.22 10.82
N LYS A 170 -11.57 -6.42 10.09
CA LYS A 170 -11.69 -6.22 8.65
C LYS A 170 -10.31 -6.10 8.01
N VAL A 171 -10.15 -6.71 6.84
CA VAL A 171 -8.95 -6.60 6.00
C VAL A 171 -9.34 -6.02 4.65
N ILE A 172 -8.66 -4.96 4.24
CA ILE A 172 -8.83 -4.31 2.92
C ILE A 172 -7.59 -4.56 2.10
N ILE A 173 -7.73 -5.19 0.94
CA ILE A 173 -6.62 -5.55 0.05
C ILE A 173 -6.55 -4.54 -1.09
N THR A 174 -5.44 -3.80 -1.20
CA THR A 174 -5.20 -2.75 -2.20
C THR A 174 -3.82 -2.90 -2.83
N THR A 175 -3.46 -4.11 -3.22
CA THR A 175 -2.11 -4.49 -3.67
C THR A 175 -1.72 -3.95 -5.06
N GLY A 176 -2.63 -3.32 -5.78
CA GLY A 176 -2.36 -2.72 -7.10
C GLY A 176 -1.81 -3.74 -8.10
N THR A 177 -0.67 -3.41 -8.70
CA THR A 177 0.00 -4.24 -9.71
C THR A 177 0.98 -5.27 -9.11
N PHE A 178 1.10 -5.35 -7.79
CA PHE A 178 2.14 -6.18 -7.15
C PHE A 178 1.77 -7.65 -6.99
N MET A 179 0.48 -7.99 -6.96
CA MET A 179 0.04 -9.37 -6.73
C MET A 179 0.36 -10.25 -7.95
N ARG A 180 1.46 -11.01 -7.88
CA ARG A 180 2.05 -11.78 -8.99
C ARG A 180 2.22 -10.92 -10.25
N GLY A 181 2.71 -9.69 -10.07
CA GLY A 181 2.94 -8.77 -11.17
C GLY A 181 3.96 -9.32 -12.17
N LEU A 182 3.70 -9.12 -13.45
CA LEU A 182 4.58 -9.49 -14.54
C LEU A 182 4.73 -8.31 -15.50
N ILE A 183 5.95 -7.83 -15.65
CA ILE A 183 6.27 -6.73 -16.56
C ILE A 183 6.70 -7.28 -17.92
N HIS A 184 6.19 -6.65 -18.97
CA HIS A 184 6.55 -6.93 -20.35
C HIS A 184 7.20 -5.68 -20.97
N ILE A 185 8.41 -5.82 -21.48
CA ILE A 185 9.12 -4.79 -22.26
C ILE A 185 9.57 -5.43 -23.57
N GLY A 186 8.82 -5.21 -24.65
CA GLY A 186 9.01 -5.95 -25.88
C GLY A 186 8.79 -7.45 -25.63
N GLU A 187 9.76 -8.28 -25.96
CA GLU A 187 9.73 -9.72 -25.73
C GLU A 187 10.22 -10.13 -24.32
N ASN A 188 10.88 -9.23 -23.61
CA ASN A 188 11.38 -9.49 -22.26
C ASN A 188 10.24 -9.51 -21.25
N ARG A 189 10.28 -10.49 -20.34
CA ARG A 189 9.32 -10.66 -19.26
C ARG A 189 10.05 -10.91 -17.95
N TYR A 190 9.62 -10.25 -16.89
CA TYR A 190 10.16 -10.49 -15.57
C TYR A 190 9.12 -10.21 -14.48
N ASP A 191 9.24 -10.95 -13.38
CA ASP A 191 8.33 -10.81 -12.25
C ASP A 191 8.64 -9.52 -11.49
N ALA A 192 7.68 -8.61 -11.48
CA ALA A 192 7.75 -7.37 -10.70
C ALA A 192 6.35 -6.77 -10.54
N GLY A 193 6.15 -6.07 -9.44
CA GLY A 193 4.93 -5.28 -9.24
C GLY A 193 5.02 -3.93 -9.92
N ARG A 194 6.22 -3.38 -9.96
CA ARG A 194 6.63 -2.14 -10.63
C ARG A 194 8.09 -2.29 -11.05
N ALA A 195 8.59 -1.48 -11.98
CA ALA A 195 9.99 -1.54 -12.39
C ALA A 195 10.93 -1.53 -11.17
N TRP A 196 11.79 -2.53 -11.08
CA TRP A 196 12.77 -2.73 -9.99
C TRP A 196 12.18 -3.06 -8.61
N GLU A 197 10.89 -3.36 -8.50
CA GLU A 197 10.25 -3.75 -7.26
C GLU A 197 9.66 -5.16 -7.36
N LEU A 198 10.00 -6.00 -6.40
CA LEU A 198 9.56 -7.40 -6.37
C LEU A 198 8.03 -7.51 -6.24
N PRO A 199 7.42 -8.52 -6.86
CA PRO A 199 5.99 -8.78 -6.72
C PRO A 199 5.71 -9.49 -5.40
N SER A 200 4.48 -9.36 -4.89
CA SER A 200 3.93 -10.25 -3.88
C SER A 200 3.41 -11.51 -4.54
N SER A 201 3.86 -12.69 -4.12
CA SER A 201 3.63 -13.93 -4.85
C SER A 201 2.58 -14.86 -4.24
N THR A 202 2.35 -14.83 -2.93
CA THR A 202 1.59 -15.87 -2.22
C THR A 202 0.12 -15.53 -1.99
N LEU A 203 -0.20 -14.29 -1.66
CA LEU A 203 -1.56 -13.86 -1.30
C LEU A 203 -2.60 -14.18 -2.39
N SER A 204 -2.27 -14.00 -3.68
CA SER A 204 -3.21 -14.28 -4.76
C SER A 204 -3.56 -15.76 -4.92
N ILE A 205 -2.67 -16.66 -4.51
CA ILE A 205 -2.92 -18.09 -4.52
C ILE A 205 -3.97 -18.42 -3.46
N GLN A 206 -3.77 -17.92 -2.24
CA GLN A 206 -4.73 -18.13 -1.16
C GLN A 206 -6.11 -17.53 -1.47
N LEU A 207 -6.18 -16.34 -2.08
CA LEU A 207 -7.46 -15.76 -2.48
C LEU A 207 -8.23 -16.69 -3.45
N LYS A 208 -7.52 -17.34 -4.37
CA LYS A 208 -8.13 -18.32 -5.27
C LYS A 208 -8.59 -19.58 -4.52
N GLU A 209 -7.79 -20.07 -3.57
CA GLU A 209 -8.14 -21.21 -2.71
C GLU A 209 -9.37 -20.94 -1.85
N LEU A 210 -9.55 -19.68 -1.42
CA LEU A 210 -10.73 -19.20 -0.71
C LEU A 210 -11.97 -19.01 -1.60
N GLY A 211 -11.88 -19.39 -2.87
CA GLY A 211 -13.01 -19.36 -3.82
C GLY A 211 -13.24 -18.03 -4.53
N LEU A 212 -12.34 -17.05 -4.38
CA LEU A 212 -12.43 -15.80 -5.12
C LEU A 212 -12.04 -16.01 -6.59
N ASN A 213 -12.80 -15.43 -7.52
CA ASN A 213 -12.47 -15.45 -8.94
C ASN A 213 -11.34 -14.47 -9.23
N VAL A 214 -10.12 -15.00 -9.32
CA VAL A 214 -8.91 -14.21 -9.54
C VAL A 214 -8.53 -14.29 -11.01
N GLY A 215 -8.49 -13.15 -11.69
CA GLY A 215 -8.07 -13.00 -13.07
C GLY A 215 -6.81 -12.13 -13.20
N ARG A 216 -6.28 -12.06 -14.41
CA ARG A 216 -5.16 -11.18 -14.75
C ARG A 216 -5.64 -10.07 -15.67
N LEU A 217 -5.35 -8.84 -15.28
CA LEU A 217 -5.60 -7.66 -16.09
C LEU A 217 -4.26 -7.09 -16.60
N LYS A 218 -4.32 -6.45 -17.76
CA LYS A 218 -3.20 -5.71 -18.33
C LYS A 218 -3.37 -4.22 -18.04
N THR A 219 -2.32 -3.58 -17.56
CA THR A 219 -2.20 -2.12 -17.57
C THR A 219 -1.16 -1.72 -18.61
N GLY A 220 -1.41 -0.64 -19.34
CA GLY A 220 -0.44 -0.05 -20.26
C GLY A 220 0.14 1.23 -19.65
N THR A 221 1.38 1.51 -19.96
CA THR A 221 2.06 2.77 -19.65
C THR A 221 2.30 3.54 -20.94
#